data_8c3d942996a26b6152170fe14c2e3f49
#
_entry.id   8c3d942996a26b6152170fe14c2e3f49
#
_cell.length_a   1.000
_cell.length_b   1.000
_cell.length_c   1.000
_cell.angle_alpha   90.00
_cell.angle_beta   90.00
_cell.angle_gamma   90.00
#
_symmetry.space_group_name_H-M   'P 1'
#
loop_
_entity.id
_entity.type
_entity.pdbx_description
1 polymer ?
#
loop_
_entity_poly.entity_id
_entity_poly.type
_entity_poly.pdbx_seq_one_letter_code
_entity_poly.pdbx_strand_id
1 'polypeptide(L)'
;MIQQQTLLKVADNTGAKELMCIRVLGGTGRRYANIGDVIVCAVKKAAPGGVVKKGDVVKAVVVRSVHGLRRADGSTIRFDENAAVIIKEDGTPTGTRIFGPVARELREKDYLKILSLAPEVL
;
A
#
# COMPACT_ATOMS: atom_id res chain seq x y z
N MET A 1 3.13 2.08 -13.08
CA MET A 1 3.69 2.22 -11.73
C MET A 1 2.99 3.36 -11.01
N ILE A 2 3.07 3.36 -9.70
CA ILE A 2 2.40 4.36 -8.88
C ILE A 2 3.25 5.62 -8.81
N GLN A 3 2.63 6.76 -9.08
CA GLN A 3 3.29 8.06 -9.10
C GLN A 3 2.38 9.10 -8.43
N GLN A 4 2.84 10.35 -8.39
CA GLN A 4 1.99 11.44 -7.89
C GLN A 4 0.66 11.47 -8.62
N GLN A 5 -0.42 11.69 -7.87
CA GLN A 5 -1.81 11.74 -8.32
C GLN A 5 -2.42 10.38 -8.70
N THR A 6 -1.70 9.27 -8.55
CA THR A 6 -2.28 7.94 -8.73
C THR A 6 -3.28 7.68 -7.61
N LEU A 7 -4.46 7.19 -7.98
CA LEU A 7 -5.48 6.75 -7.02
C LEU A 7 -5.28 5.26 -6.71
N LEU A 8 -5.32 4.93 -5.43
CA LEU A 8 -5.15 3.55 -4.96
C LEU A 8 -6.31 3.17 -4.07
N LYS A 9 -6.66 1.89 -4.09
CA LYS A 9 -7.58 1.33 -3.12
C LYS A 9 -6.85 1.04 -1.81
N VAL A 10 -7.62 0.98 -0.72
CA VAL A 10 -7.08 0.69 0.60
C VAL A 10 -7.41 -0.75 0.96
N ALA A 11 -6.39 -1.51 1.31
CA ALA A 11 -6.51 -2.95 1.58
C ALA A 11 -6.64 -3.26 3.08
N ASP A 12 -7.03 -2.29 3.90
CA ASP A 12 -7.16 -2.50 5.34
C ASP A 12 -8.51 -1.98 5.87
N ASN A 13 -8.72 -2.18 7.18
CA ASN A 13 -9.97 -1.82 7.84
C ASN A 13 -9.90 -0.49 8.61
N THR A 14 -9.03 0.43 8.21
CA THR A 14 -8.91 1.75 8.86
C THR A 14 -10.09 2.67 8.58
N GLY A 15 -10.93 2.32 7.61
CA GLY A 15 -12.04 3.14 7.17
C GLY A 15 -11.75 3.93 5.90
N ALA A 16 -10.50 4.14 5.55
CA ALA A 16 -10.16 4.75 4.27
C ALA A 16 -10.52 3.81 3.12
N LYS A 17 -11.05 4.35 2.03
CA LYS A 17 -11.45 3.57 0.86
C LYS A 17 -10.61 3.88 -0.37
N GLU A 18 -10.17 5.13 -0.51
CA GLU A 18 -9.39 5.57 -1.65
C GLU A 18 -8.33 6.55 -1.20
N LEU A 19 -7.10 6.34 -1.68
CA LEU A 19 -5.95 7.21 -1.43
C LEU A 19 -5.47 7.80 -2.74
N MET A 20 -4.96 9.03 -2.68
CA MET A 20 -4.22 9.62 -3.80
C MET A 20 -2.77 9.78 -3.40
N CYS A 21 -1.85 9.25 -4.19
CA CYS A 21 -0.43 9.40 -3.96
C CYS A 21 -0.02 10.86 -4.14
N ILE A 22 0.57 11.45 -3.10
CA ILE A 22 1.11 12.81 -3.15
C ILE A 22 2.60 12.76 -3.45
N ARG A 23 3.31 11.82 -2.84
CA ARG A 23 4.76 11.75 -2.93
C ARG A 23 5.25 10.31 -2.77
N VAL A 24 6.29 9.97 -3.53
CA VAL A 24 6.99 8.68 -3.38
C VAL A 24 8.23 8.90 -2.53
N LEU A 25 8.35 8.16 -1.42
CA LEU A 25 9.50 8.23 -0.53
C LEU A 25 10.59 7.28 -0.99
N GLY A 26 11.81 7.49 -0.51
CA GLY A 26 12.92 6.58 -0.77
C GLY A 26 14.07 7.17 -1.57
N GLY A 27 14.20 8.48 -1.65
CA GLY A 27 15.34 9.13 -2.28
C GLY A 27 14.99 10.37 -3.07
N THR A 28 16.00 11.18 -3.35
CA THR A 28 15.83 12.42 -4.11
C THR A 28 15.43 12.09 -5.55
N GLY A 29 14.38 12.75 -6.03
CA GLY A 29 13.93 12.61 -7.42
C GLY A 29 13.19 11.31 -7.74
N ARG A 30 12.83 10.53 -6.75
CA ARG A 30 12.10 9.29 -6.97
C ARG A 30 10.70 9.60 -7.50
N ARG A 31 10.36 9.01 -8.66
CA ARG A 31 9.09 9.29 -9.35
C ARG A 31 8.04 8.20 -9.18
N TYR A 32 8.46 6.94 -9.05
CA TYR A 32 7.56 5.79 -9.13
C TYR A 32 7.72 4.90 -7.91
N ALA A 33 6.59 4.38 -7.43
CA ALA A 33 6.54 3.37 -6.39
C ALA A 33 6.07 2.04 -6.97
N ASN A 34 6.54 0.96 -6.40
CA ASN A 34 6.08 -0.38 -6.67
C ASN A 34 5.82 -1.08 -5.34
N ILE A 35 5.49 -2.38 -5.38
CA ILE A 35 5.17 -3.17 -4.20
C ILE A 35 6.31 -3.08 -3.17
N GLY A 36 5.95 -2.79 -1.92
CA GLY A 36 6.91 -2.62 -0.83
C GLY A 36 7.44 -1.21 -0.64
N ASP A 37 7.16 -0.31 -1.56
CA ASP A 37 7.57 1.10 -1.42
C ASP A 37 6.58 1.88 -0.58
N VAL A 38 7.09 2.87 0.15
CA VAL A 38 6.28 3.75 1.01
C VAL A 38 5.95 5.02 0.24
N ILE A 39 4.69 5.42 0.31
CA ILE A 39 4.19 6.64 -0.32
C ILE A 39 3.45 7.49 0.70
N VAL A 40 3.44 8.80 0.49
CA VAL A 40 2.59 9.72 1.24
C VAL A 40 1.32 9.94 0.44
N CYS A 41 0.18 9.79 1.08
CA CYS A 41 -1.13 9.85 0.43
C CYS A 41 -2.08 10.80 1.14
N ALA A 42 -3.03 11.35 0.37
CA ALA A 42 -4.21 12.01 0.90
C ALA A 42 -5.40 11.06 0.83
N VAL A 43 -6.18 11.00 1.89
CA VAL A 43 -7.39 10.18 1.94
C VAL A 43 -8.49 10.89 1.17
N LYS A 44 -8.92 10.31 0.05
CA LYS A 44 -9.94 10.89 -0.83
C LYS A 44 -11.35 10.41 -0.49
N LYS A 45 -11.49 9.18 -0.04
CA LYS A 45 -12.76 8.60 0.41
C LYS A 45 -12.53 7.81 1.67
N ALA A 46 -13.40 7.98 2.65
CA ALA A 46 -13.33 7.24 3.91
C ALA A 46 -14.74 7.01 4.46
N ALA A 47 -14.92 5.90 5.16
CA ALA A 47 -16.15 5.61 5.86
C ALA A 47 -16.28 6.49 7.12
N PRO A 48 -17.49 6.94 7.48
CA PRO A 48 -17.68 7.67 8.72
C PRO A 48 -17.30 6.84 9.94
N GLY A 49 -16.65 7.45 10.93
CA GLY A 49 -16.28 6.79 12.16
C GLY A 49 -15.05 5.91 12.10
N GLY A 50 -14.33 5.90 10.98
CA GLY A 50 -13.07 5.17 10.88
C GLY A 50 -11.90 5.85 11.58
N VAL A 51 -10.77 5.14 11.66
CA VAL A 51 -9.54 5.65 12.27
C VAL A 51 -8.99 6.83 11.48
N VAL A 52 -9.10 6.78 10.16
CA VAL A 52 -8.70 7.87 9.26
C VAL A 52 -9.92 8.52 8.62
N LYS A 53 -9.82 9.80 8.36
CA LYS A 53 -10.89 10.61 7.82
C LYS A 53 -10.50 11.18 6.46
N LYS A 54 -11.50 11.53 5.66
CA LYS A 54 -11.30 12.21 4.39
C LYS A 54 -10.48 13.48 4.60
N GLY A 55 -9.45 13.66 3.78
CA GLY A 55 -8.56 14.81 3.86
C GLY A 55 -7.30 14.59 4.68
N ASP A 56 -7.22 13.50 5.45
CA ASP A 56 -6.01 13.18 6.21
C ASP A 56 -4.85 12.86 5.27
N VAL A 57 -3.64 13.22 5.70
CA VAL A 57 -2.40 12.86 5.02
C VAL A 57 -1.75 11.71 5.80
N VAL A 58 -1.52 10.60 5.12
CA VAL A 58 -1.03 9.37 5.76
C VAL A 58 0.11 8.78 4.96
N LYS A 59 0.92 7.95 5.62
CA LYS A 59 1.90 7.08 4.95
C LYS A 59 1.26 5.74 4.67
N ALA A 60 1.60 5.16 3.53
CA ALA A 60 1.10 3.86 3.14
C ALA A 60 2.18 3.08 2.41
N VAL A 61 2.12 1.75 2.52
CA VAL A 61 2.98 0.85 1.76
C VAL A 61 2.16 0.19 0.66
N VAL A 62 2.71 0.13 -0.54
CA VAL A 62 2.05 -0.49 -1.68
C VAL A 62 2.11 -2.01 -1.53
N VAL A 63 0.94 -2.65 -1.51
CA VAL A 63 0.84 -4.11 -1.35
C VAL A 63 0.43 -4.82 -2.63
N ARG A 64 -0.22 -4.12 -3.55
CA ARG A 64 -0.63 -4.63 -4.87
C ARG A 64 -0.37 -3.58 -5.93
N SER A 65 0.04 -4.01 -7.12
CA SER A 65 0.28 -3.12 -8.25
C SER A 65 -0.15 -3.79 -9.56
N VAL A 66 -0.84 -3.03 -10.40
CA VAL A 66 -1.21 -3.48 -11.74
C VAL A 66 0.04 -3.70 -12.61
N HIS A 67 1.05 -2.86 -12.43
CA HIS A 67 2.34 -3.01 -13.12
C HIS A 67 3.04 -4.31 -12.75
N GLY A 68 2.96 -4.70 -11.48
CA GLY A 68 3.51 -5.94 -10.96
C GLY A 68 5.01 -5.92 -10.75
N LEU A 69 5.51 -7.11 -10.43
CA LEU A 69 6.93 -7.35 -10.15
C LEU A 69 7.43 -8.53 -10.96
N ARG A 70 8.67 -8.44 -11.43
CA ARG A 70 9.38 -9.56 -12.00
C ARG A 70 10.22 -10.21 -10.90
N ARG A 71 10.04 -11.53 -10.73
CA ARG A 71 10.76 -12.29 -9.71
C ARG A 71 12.03 -12.89 -10.25
N ALA A 72 12.94 -13.26 -9.33
CA ALA A 72 14.26 -13.81 -9.67
C ALA A 72 14.18 -15.12 -10.47
N ASP A 73 13.11 -15.90 -10.27
CA ASP A 73 12.90 -17.17 -11.00
C ASP A 73 12.35 -16.97 -12.44
N GLY A 74 12.17 -15.73 -12.86
CA GLY A 74 11.65 -15.40 -14.18
C GLY A 74 10.13 -15.23 -14.23
N SER A 75 9.41 -15.56 -13.15
CA SER A 75 7.96 -15.35 -13.10
C SER A 75 7.63 -13.88 -12.85
N THR A 76 6.39 -13.50 -13.20
CA THR A 76 5.88 -12.14 -12.98
C THR A 76 4.59 -12.24 -12.19
N ILE A 77 4.46 -11.41 -11.16
CA ILE A 77 3.21 -11.27 -10.42
C ILE A 77 2.58 -9.92 -10.77
N ARG A 78 1.28 -9.93 -11.09
CA ARG A 78 0.48 -8.74 -11.37
C ARG A 78 -0.86 -8.85 -10.68
N PHE A 79 -1.39 -7.70 -10.29
CA PHE A 79 -2.69 -7.63 -9.64
C PHE A 79 -3.66 -6.83 -10.49
N ASP A 80 -4.97 -6.98 -10.22
CA ASP A 80 -6.01 -6.29 -10.97
C ASP A 80 -6.13 -4.82 -10.60
N GLU A 81 -5.56 -4.43 -9.47
CA GLU A 81 -5.67 -3.07 -8.95
C GLU A 81 -4.42 -2.66 -8.17
N ASN A 82 -4.23 -1.36 -8.05
CA ASN A 82 -3.23 -0.80 -7.14
C ASN A 82 -3.87 -0.67 -5.77
N ALA A 83 -3.21 -1.16 -4.73
CA ALA A 83 -3.70 -1.08 -3.37
C ALA A 83 -2.56 -0.84 -2.39
N ALA A 84 -2.88 -0.15 -1.31
CA ALA A 84 -1.93 0.20 -0.27
C ALA A 84 -2.53 -0.05 1.11
N VAL A 85 -1.67 -0.22 2.09
CA VAL A 85 -2.02 -0.37 3.50
C VAL A 85 -1.46 0.82 4.26
N ILE A 86 -2.30 1.48 5.06
CA ILE A 86 -1.88 2.63 5.86
C ILE A 86 -0.98 2.13 6.98
N ILE A 87 0.16 2.78 7.15
CA ILE A 87 1.15 2.43 8.17
C ILE A 87 1.42 3.60 9.11
N LYS A 88 1.91 3.25 10.30
CA LYS A 88 2.41 4.21 11.29
C LYS A 88 3.85 4.59 10.97
N GLU A 89 4.39 5.55 11.72
CA GLU A 89 5.78 6.00 11.56
C GLU A 89 6.81 4.87 11.72
N ASP A 90 6.50 3.87 12.54
CA ASP A 90 7.39 2.71 12.77
C ASP A 90 7.22 1.61 11.71
N GLY A 91 6.37 1.82 10.71
CA GLY A 91 6.14 0.84 9.64
C GLY A 91 5.09 -0.22 9.94
N THR A 92 4.47 -0.20 11.12
CA THR A 92 3.40 -1.17 11.44
C THR A 92 2.06 -0.74 10.87
N PRO A 93 1.18 -1.68 10.48
CA PRO A 93 -0.13 -1.32 9.94
C PRO A 93 -1.00 -0.63 11.00
N THR A 94 -1.72 0.39 10.60
CA THR A 94 -2.67 1.11 11.46
C THR A 94 -3.91 0.26 11.70
N GLY A 95 -4.36 -0.47 10.70
CA GLY A 95 -5.52 -1.35 10.80
C GLY A 95 -5.18 -2.69 11.43
N THR A 96 -6.21 -3.45 11.77
CA THR A 96 -6.09 -4.78 12.38
C THR A 96 -6.34 -5.91 11.39
N ARG A 97 -6.84 -5.60 10.19
CA ARG A 97 -7.15 -6.60 9.15
C ARG A 97 -6.67 -6.10 7.79
N ILE A 98 -6.25 -7.04 6.96
CA ILE A 98 -5.87 -6.78 5.57
C ILE A 98 -6.86 -7.53 4.67
N PHE A 99 -7.30 -6.87 3.61
CA PHE A 99 -8.25 -7.44 2.64
C PHE A 99 -7.55 -7.79 1.34
N GLY A 100 -7.83 -8.99 0.83
CA GLY A 100 -7.30 -9.46 -0.43
C GLY A 100 -5.84 -9.91 -0.35
N PRO A 101 -5.29 -10.35 -1.48
CA PRO A 101 -3.92 -10.86 -1.53
C PRO A 101 -2.88 -9.75 -1.44
N VAL A 102 -1.72 -10.08 -0.90
CA VAL A 102 -0.55 -9.21 -0.92
C VAL A 102 0.64 -9.99 -1.48
N ALA A 103 1.63 -9.27 -2.01
CA ALA A 103 2.83 -9.89 -2.55
C ALA A 103 3.79 -10.28 -1.42
N ARG A 104 4.43 -11.44 -1.55
CA ARG A 104 5.38 -11.94 -0.54
C ARG A 104 6.66 -11.11 -0.45
N GLU A 105 6.95 -10.26 -1.44
CA GLU A 105 8.10 -9.35 -1.43
C GLU A 105 8.07 -8.36 -0.27
N LEU A 106 6.95 -8.18 0.39
CA LEU A 106 6.86 -7.36 1.60
C LEU A 106 7.73 -7.91 2.74
N ARG A 107 8.02 -9.20 2.75
CA ARG A 107 8.93 -9.81 3.75
C ARG A 107 10.34 -9.24 3.64
N GLU A 108 10.82 -9.02 2.43
CA GLU A 108 12.14 -8.47 2.17
C GLU A 108 12.26 -7.01 2.61
N LYS A 109 11.14 -6.32 2.72
CA LYS A 109 11.05 -4.92 3.15
C LYS A 109 10.67 -4.78 4.63
N ASP A 110 10.70 -5.87 5.40
CA ASP A 110 10.40 -5.91 6.84
C ASP A 110 8.94 -5.60 7.21
N TYR A 111 7.99 -5.88 6.31
CA TYR A 111 6.57 -5.72 6.60
C TYR A 111 5.91 -7.04 7.03
N LEU A 112 6.52 -7.72 7.99
CA LEU A 112 6.04 -9.02 8.47
C LEU A 112 4.66 -8.97 9.11
N LYS A 113 4.32 -7.88 9.79
CA LYS A 113 2.99 -7.73 10.39
C LYS A 113 1.89 -7.65 9.34
N ILE A 114 2.15 -6.98 8.22
CA ILE A 114 1.21 -6.92 7.11
C ILE A 114 1.01 -8.32 6.53
N LEU A 115 2.08 -9.08 6.33
CA LEU A 115 1.99 -10.45 5.83
C LEU A 115 1.22 -11.36 6.78
N SER A 116 1.40 -11.20 8.10
CA SER A 116 0.69 -12.04 9.08
C SER A 116 -0.80 -11.75 9.14
N LEU A 117 -1.22 -10.53 8.81
CA LEU A 117 -2.62 -10.14 8.80
C LEU A 117 -3.30 -10.42 7.46
N ALA A 118 -2.54 -10.63 6.40
CA ALA A 118 -3.09 -10.83 5.06
C ALA A 118 -3.75 -12.22 4.94
N PRO A 119 -4.94 -12.32 4.30
CA PRO A 119 -5.60 -13.60 4.11
C PRO A 119 -4.90 -14.48 3.09
N GLU A 120 -4.14 -13.90 2.18
CA GLU A 120 -3.43 -14.62 1.13
C GLU A 120 -2.15 -13.88 0.77
N VAL A 121 -1.05 -14.62 0.67
CA VAL A 121 0.26 -14.08 0.28
C VAL A 121 0.68 -14.76 -1.02
N LEU A 122 0.82 -13.98 -2.06
CA LEU A 122 1.21 -14.42 -3.38
C LEU A 122 2.63 -13.96 -3.70
#